data_4aa1dd6a13ab4c980db41785a2a5e4be
#
_entry.id   4aa1dd6a13ab4c980db41785a2a5e4be
#
_cell.length_a   1.000
_cell.length_b   1.000
_cell.length_c   1.000
_cell.angle_alpha   90.00
_cell.angle_beta   90.00
_cell.angle_gamma   90.00
#
_symmetry.space_group_name_H-M   'P 1'
#
loop_
_entity.id
_entity.type
_entity.pdbx_description
1 polymer ?
#
loop_
_entity_poly.entity_id
_entity_poly.type
_entity_poly.pdbx_seq_one_letter_code
_entity_poly.pdbx_strand_id
1 'polypeptide(L)'
;MMPFSEETEPFIIGQDDRVTAVYKPCGWHSVCQTKSDHSIVSWLYDQGIPRLRESKMDQELGLIYRLDQMTSGILLFAANPQSLEELRQAQKELAIVKRYILISTFSECELLGSLPGTLKEKQSCLIEELFSKREAYIESYFRPYGPKGASVSCIAAEFASKSKKPITKEIYVSKFIAAYRMIEESNARLRLPNEAVCLEVEIRKGFRHQIRAHCAWIGLPILGDMLYRGQGSNRLWLEAFSVCLPQADRCRNEWKLYNGIQDIAQVSPE
;
A
#
# COMPACT_ATOMS: atom_id res chain seq x y z
N MET A 1 -16.30 2.28 -8.27
CA MET A 1 -15.66 3.48 -7.68
C MET A 1 -14.56 3.91 -8.62
N MET A 2 -14.31 5.20 -8.78
CA MET A 2 -13.16 5.69 -9.55
C MET A 2 -11.88 5.53 -8.75
N PRO A 3 -10.74 5.19 -9.40
CA PRO A 3 -9.43 5.19 -8.75
C PRO A 3 -9.11 6.54 -8.12
N PHE A 4 -8.48 6.51 -6.95
CA PHE A 4 -8.15 7.70 -6.18
C PHE A 4 -9.36 8.61 -5.89
N SER A 5 -10.47 8.00 -5.49
CA SER A 5 -11.68 8.73 -5.10
C SER A 5 -11.37 9.91 -4.17
N GLU A 6 -12.08 11.02 -4.36
CA GLU A 6 -12.04 12.19 -3.47
C GLU A 6 -12.89 11.99 -2.20
N GLU A 7 -13.36 10.77 -1.94
CA GLU A 7 -14.09 10.43 -0.74
C GLU A 7 -13.28 10.76 0.52
N THR A 8 -13.85 11.59 1.36
CA THR A 8 -13.23 12.05 2.61
C THR A 8 -13.69 11.27 3.83
N GLU A 9 -14.81 10.54 3.70
CA GLU A 9 -15.41 9.76 4.78
C GLU A 9 -15.27 8.25 4.53
N PRO A 10 -15.09 7.44 5.59
CA PRO A 10 -15.08 5.99 5.47
C PRO A 10 -16.46 5.45 5.08
N PHE A 11 -16.47 4.30 4.40
CA PHE A 11 -17.72 3.56 4.14
C PHE A 11 -17.45 2.05 4.07
N ILE A 12 -18.51 1.27 4.27
CA ILE A 12 -18.45 -0.19 4.13
C ILE A 12 -18.55 -0.54 2.64
N ILE A 13 -17.50 -1.19 2.12
CA ILE A 13 -17.46 -1.71 0.74
C ILE A 13 -18.38 -2.91 0.60
N GLY A 14 -18.44 -3.73 1.65
CA GLY A 14 -19.26 -4.92 1.73
C GLY A 14 -18.84 -5.82 2.89
N GLN A 15 -19.61 -6.89 3.07
CA GLN A 15 -19.36 -7.87 4.13
C GLN A 15 -19.83 -9.26 3.72
N ASP A 16 -19.19 -10.27 4.29
CA ASP A 16 -19.58 -11.67 4.23
C ASP A 16 -19.44 -12.34 5.61
N ASP A 17 -19.47 -13.67 5.68
CA ASP A 17 -19.38 -14.41 6.94
C ASP A 17 -17.96 -14.38 7.57
N ARG A 18 -16.95 -14.01 6.78
CA ARG A 18 -15.55 -13.94 7.24
C ARG A 18 -15.09 -12.53 7.56
N VAL A 19 -15.46 -11.54 6.76
CA VAL A 19 -14.91 -10.18 6.86
C VAL A 19 -15.95 -9.10 6.60
N THR A 20 -15.68 -7.93 7.19
CA THR A 20 -16.22 -6.64 6.77
C THR A 20 -15.08 -5.85 6.08
N ALA A 21 -15.29 -5.48 4.83
CA ALA A 21 -14.37 -4.66 4.06
C ALA A 21 -14.78 -3.19 4.14
N VAL A 22 -13.84 -2.32 4.50
CA VAL A 22 -14.05 -0.89 4.72
C VAL A 22 -13.10 -0.08 3.89
N TYR A 23 -13.59 0.98 3.26
CA TYR A 23 -12.75 1.99 2.64
C TYR A 23 -12.20 2.94 3.68
N LYS A 24 -10.89 3.12 3.68
CA LYS A 24 -10.18 4.12 4.47
C LYS A 24 -9.77 5.30 3.58
N PRO A 25 -10.28 6.50 3.80
CA PRO A 25 -9.82 7.69 3.10
C PRO A 25 -8.36 8.04 3.45
N CYS A 26 -7.73 8.85 2.59
CA CYS A 26 -6.46 9.48 2.89
C CYS A 26 -6.60 10.40 4.13
N GLY A 27 -5.60 10.40 5.01
CA GLY A 27 -5.59 11.20 6.23
C GLY A 27 -6.17 10.50 7.48
N TRP A 28 -6.98 9.45 7.31
CA TRP A 28 -7.52 8.67 8.42
C TRP A 28 -6.51 7.66 8.96
N HIS A 29 -6.48 7.47 10.28
CA HIS A 29 -5.74 6.38 10.89
C HIS A 29 -6.49 5.04 10.76
N SER A 30 -5.78 3.93 10.65
CA SER A 30 -6.41 2.61 10.78
C SER A 30 -6.90 2.38 12.21
N VAL A 31 -6.05 2.74 13.19
CA VAL A 31 -6.30 2.64 14.65
C VAL A 31 -5.90 3.96 15.29
N CYS A 32 -6.64 4.42 16.29
CA CYS A 32 -6.31 5.63 17.04
C CYS A 32 -4.91 5.53 17.66
N GLN A 33 -4.14 6.60 17.55
CA GLN A 33 -2.91 6.80 18.32
C GLN A 33 -3.15 7.67 19.54
N THR A 34 -4.09 8.62 19.43
CA THR A 34 -4.56 9.49 20.52
C THR A 34 -6.08 9.50 20.54
N LYS A 35 -6.68 9.98 21.64
CA LYS A 35 -8.16 10.06 21.78
C LYS A 35 -8.82 11.03 20.80
N SER A 36 -8.06 11.93 20.20
CA SER A 36 -8.56 12.93 19.26
C SER A 36 -8.42 12.50 17.79
N ASP A 37 -7.79 11.35 17.51
CA ASP A 37 -7.55 10.93 16.15
C ASP A 37 -8.81 10.33 15.51
N HIS A 38 -9.10 10.72 14.27
CA HIS A 38 -10.06 10.02 13.43
C HIS A 38 -9.45 8.69 12.95
N SER A 39 -10.09 7.58 13.32
CA SER A 39 -9.66 6.25 12.91
C SER A 39 -10.81 5.40 12.41
N ILE A 40 -10.48 4.43 11.57
CA ILE A 40 -11.49 3.49 11.04
C ILE A 40 -12.06 2.63 12.15
N VAL A 41 -11.24 2.24 13.14
CA VAL A 41 -11.71 1.47 14.30
C VAL A 41 -12.73 2.27 15.13
N SER A 42 -12.46 3.56 15.42
CA SER A 42 -13.44 4.39 16.14
C SER A 42 -14.69 4.65 15.31
N TRP A 43 -14.54 4.94 14.02
CA TRP A 43 -15.67 5.11 13.12
C TRP A 43 -16.56 3.87 13.05
N LEU A 44 -15.99 2.67 12.89
CA LEU A 44 -16.75 1.41 12.93
C LEU A 44 -17.46 1.18 14.27
N TYR A 45 -16.80 1.54 15.36
CA TYR A 45 -17.41 1.45 16.69
C TYR A 45 -18.66 2.33 16.79
N ASP A 46 -18.60 3.55 16.26
CA ASP A 46 -19.70 4.51 16.26
C ASP A 46 -20.85 4.09 15.31
N GLN A 47 -20.55 3.38 14.21
CA GLN A 47 -21.58 2.81 13.32
C GLN A 47 -22.42 1.73 14.00
N GLY A 48 -22.02 1.23 15.16
CA GLY A 48 -22.81 0.28 15.93
C GLY A 48 -22.96 -1.09 15.28
N ILE A 49 -21.99 -1.54 14.49
CA ILE A 49 -22.05 -2.84 13.81
C ILE A 49 -22.05 -3.95 14.86
N PRO A 50 -23.18 -4.67 15.09
CA PRO A 50 -23.31 -5.60 16.20
C PRO A 50 -22.26 -6.71 16.17
N ARG A 51 -21.98 -7.27 14.99
CA ARG A 51 -20.99 -8.37 14.78
C ARG A 51 -19.61 -8.03 15.35
N LEU A 52 -19.16 -6.76 15.18
CA LEU A 52 -17.85 -6.33 15.65
C LEU A 52 -17.83 -6.01 17.14
N ARG A 53 -18.98 -5.61 17.73
CA ARG A 53 -19.10 -5.28 19.16
C ARG A 53 -19.28 -6.52 20.03
N GLU A 54 -20.06 -7.51 19.58
CA GLU A 54 -20.48 -8.67 20.37
C GLU A 54 -19.40 -9.77 20.44
N SER A 55 -18.47 -9.75 19.50
CA SER A 55 -17.53 -10.86 19.27
C SER A 55 -16.38 -10.98 20.27
N LYS A 56 -16.33 -10.18 21.37
CA LYS A 56 -15.16 -10.13 22.28
C LYS A 56 -13.82 -10.08 21.55
N MET A 57 -13.82 -9.49 20.34
CA MET A 57 -12.61 -9.28 19.58
C MET A 57 -11.72 -8.27 20.29
N ASP A 58 -10.45 -8.23 19.88
CA ASP A 58 -9.47 -7.33 20.46
C ASP A 58 -9.90 -5.84 20.33
N GLN A 59 -9.14 -4.95 20.95
CA GLN A 59 -9.39 -3.50 20.94
C GLN A 59 -9.41 -2.88 19.52
N GLU A 60 -8.97 -3.62 18.51
CA GLU A 60 -8.91 -3.21 17.10
C GLU A 60 -10.09 -3.76 16.29
N LEU A 61 -11.13 -4.29 16.92
CA LEU A 61 -12.33 -4.85 16.28
C LEU A 61 -12.02 -5.94 15.24
N GLY A 62 -10.95 -6.72 15.43
CA GLY A 62 -10.55 -7.76 14.49
C GLY A 62 -9.88 -7.26 13.21
N LEU A 63 -9.27 -6.08 13.23
CA LEU A 63 -8.48 -5.55 12.12
C LEU A 63 -7.37 -6.53 11.73
N ILE A 64 -7.29 -6.87 10.43
CA ILE A 64 -6.33 -7.85 9.93
C ILE A 64 -4.96 -7.23 9.66
N TYR A 65 -4.93 -6.05 9.08
CA TYR A 65 -3.70 -5.29 8.80
C TYR A 65 -3.99 -3.80 8.82
N ARG A 66 -2.95 -3.00 8.87
CA ARG A 66 -3.03 -1.54 8.90
C ARG A 66 -2.57 -0.94 7.59
N LEU A 67 -3.12 0.21 7.24
CA LEU A 67 -2.60 1.13 6.23
C LEU A 67 -1.98 2.34 6.94
N ASP A 68 -0.98 2.95 6.32
CA ASP A 68 -0.45 4.24 6.77
C ASP A 68 -1.55 5.31 6.75
N GLN A 69 -1.44 6.34 7.58
CA GLN A 69 -2.43 7.41 7.67
C GLN A 69 -2.77 8.00 6.30
N MET A 70 -1.76 8.33 5.51
CA MET A 70 -1.92 8.97 4.20
C MET A 70 -2.29 8.00 3.08
N THR A 71 -2.20 6.69 3.28
CA THR A 71 -2.59 5.67 2.29
C THR A 71 -4.10 5.45 2.35
N SER A 72 -4.80 5.60 1.23
CA SER A 72 -6.23 5.24 1.11
C SER A 72 -6.42 3.77 0.73
N GLY A 73 -7.66 3.27 0.81
CA GLY A 73 -8.03 1.97 0.28
C GLY A 73 -8.64 1.01 1.28
N ILE A 74 -8.63 -0.28 0.93
CA ILE A 74 -9.35 -1.34 1.63
C ILE A 74 -8.65 -1.71 2.94
N LEU A 75 -9.43 -1.75 4.01
CA LEU A 75 -9.12 -2.43 5.27
C LEU A 75 -10.09 -3.59 5.47
N LEU A 76 -9.61 -4.69 6.04
CA LEU A 76 -10.43 -5.85 6.37
C LEU A 76 -10.51 -6.04 7.88
N PHE A 77 -11.72 -6.28 8.35
CA PHE A 77 -12.03 -6.61 9.73
C PHE A 77 -12.67 -8.00 9.76
N ALA A 78 -12.17 -8.90 10.60
CA ALA A 78 -12.74 -10.22 10.76
C ALA A 78 -14.16 -10.13 11.33
N ALA A 79 -15.09 -10.92 10.79
CA ALA A 79 -16.49 -10.89 11.21
C ALA A 79 -16.73 -11.60 12.56
N ASN A 80 -15.82 -12.47 12.98
CA ASN A 80 -15.90 -13.24 14.23
C ASN A 80 -14.50 -13.72 14.67
N PRO A 81 -14.35 -14.24 15.91
CA PRO A 81 -13.06 -14.70 16.44
C PRO A 81 -12.40 -15.84 15.64
N GLN A 82 -13.18 -16.77 15.09
CA GLN A 82 -12.66 -17.84 14.26
C GLN A 82 -12.03 -17.30 12.98
N SER A 83 -12.75 -16.43 12.27
CA SER A 83 -12.22 -15.75 11.08
C SER A 83 -10.98 -14.93 11.38
N LEU A 84 -10.90 -14.30 12.56
CA LEU A 84 -9.73 -13.55 12.99
C LEU A 84 -8.49 -14.44 13.10
N GLU A 85 -8.62 -15.62 13.74
CA GLU A 85 -7.52 -16.57 13.89
C GLU A 85 -7.09 -17.12 12.51
N GLU A 86 -8.04 -17.55 11.68
CA GLU A 86 -7.77 -18.06 10.33
C GLU A 86 -7.05 -17.02 9.46
N LEU A 87 -7.50 -15.76 9.48
CA LEU A 87 -6.91 -14.69 8.67
C LEU A 87 -5.54 -14.26 9.21
N ARG A 88 -5.33 -14.26 10.52
CA ARG A 88 -4.00 -14.04 11.13
C ARG A 88 -3.01 -15.15 10.75
N GLN A 89 -3.48 -16.39 10.70
CA GLN A 89 -2.66 -17.51 10.23
C GLN A 89 -2.33 -17.37 8.73
N ALA A 90 -3.32 -17.07 7.90
CA ALA A 90 -3.13 -16.80 6.48
C ALA A 90 -2.13 -15.63 6.23
N GLN A 91 -2.14 -14.61 7.09
CA GLN A 91 -1.19 -13.51 7.01
C GLN A 91 0.25 -13.96 7.34
N LYS A 92 0.44 -14.81 8.35
CA LYS A 92 1.75 -15.40 8.68
C LYS A 92 2.29 -16.28 7.55
N GLU A 93 1.40 -16.98 6.86
CA GLU A 93 1.71 -17.86 5.71
C GLU A 93 1.87 -17.10 4.39
N LEU A 94 1.77 -15.76 4.40
CA LEU A 94 1.84 -14.89 3.22
C LEU A 94 0.76 -15.20 2.16
N ALA A 95 -0.35 -15.80 2.58
CA ALA A 95 -1.46 -16.17 1.71
C ALA A 95 -2.41 -15.00 1.40
N ILE A 96 -2.35 -13.91 2.17
CA ILE A 96 -3.11 -12.68 1.89
C ILE A 96 -2.33 -11.81 0.93
N VAL A 97 -2.92 -11.51 -0.22
CA VAL A 97 -2.30 -10.69 -1.26
C VAL A 97 -2.96 -9.31 -1.27
N LYS A 98 -2.18 -8.25 -1.15
CA LYS A 98 -2.64 -6.86 -1.20
C LYS A 98 -2.08 -6.19 -2.43
N ARG A 99 -2.95 -5.57 -3.23
CA ARG A 99 -2.56 -4.82 -4.43
C ARG A 99 -2.83 -3.35 -4.23
N TYR A 100 -1.85 -2.58 -4.64
CA TYR A 100 -1.84 -1.13 -4.55
C TYR A 100 -1.66 -0.54 -5.92
N ILE A 101 -2.32 0.58 -6.13
CA ILE A 101 -2.08 1.45 -7.26
C ILE A 101 -1.46 2.74 -6.76
N LEU A 102 -0.54 3.29 -7.52
CA LEU A 102 0.11 4.54 -7.17
C LEU A 102 0.46 5.38 -8.40
N ILE A 103 0.53 6.68 -8.20
CA ILE A 103 1.07 7.61 -9.18
C ILE A 103 2.42 8.10 -8.68
N SER A 104 3.40 8.07 -9.57
CA SER A 104 4.78 8.45 -9.31
C SER A 104 5.29 9.40 -10.38
N THR A 105 6.38 10.08 -10.08
CA THR A 105 7.14 10.89 -11.05
C THR A 105 8.61 10.50 -10.95
N PHE A 106 9.34 10.64 -12.04
CA PHE A 106 10.79 10.43 -12.03
C PHE A 106 11.46 11.46 -11.14
N SER A 107 12.45 11.03 -10.38
CA SER A 107 13.24 11.91 -9.53
C SER A 107 14.73 11.69 -9.79
N GLU A 108 15.43 12.78 -10.07
CA GLU A 108 16.90 12.82 -10.14
C GLU A 108 17.55 12.99 -8.77
N CYS A 109 16.75 13.10 -7.69
CA CYS A 109 17.25 13.29 -6.34
C CYS A 109 18.04 12.06 -5.86
N GLU A 110 19.03 12.30 -5.01
CA GLU A 110 19.77 11.24 -4.31
C GLU A 110 18.84 10.27 -3.62
N LEU A 111 19.03 8.99 -3.89
CA LEU A 111 18.17 7.92 -3.42
C LEU A 111 18.24 7.73 -1.91
N LEU A 112 17.13 7.37 -1.30
CA LEU A 112 17.01 7.16 0.15
C LEU A 112 17.53 5.76 0.55
N GLY A 113 18.83 5.62 0.70
CA GLY A 113 19.45 4.39 1.16
C GLY A 113 20.56 3.90 0.23
N SER A 114 21.24 2.83 0.63
CA SER A 114 22.29 2.22 -0.18
C SER A 114 21.66 1.30 -1.21
N LEU A 115 21.65 1.71 -2.48
CA LEU A 115 21.28 0.82 -3.57
C LEU A 115 22.29 -0.34 -3.68
N PRO A 116 21.86 -1.56 -4.01
CA PRO A 116 22.74 -2.60 -4.50
C PRO A 116 23.61 -2.06 -5.63
N GLY A 117 24.89 -2.43 -5.69
CA GLY A 117 25.77 -2.04 -6.79
C GLY A 117 25.18 -2.35 -8.16
N THR A 118 24.47 -3.47 -8.25
CA THR A 118 23.71 -3.91 -9.43
C THR A 118 22.54 -3.00 -9.81
N LEU A 119 21.96 -2.24 -8.87
CA LEU A 119 20.87 -1.30 -9.15
C LEU A 119 21.38 0.12 -9.48
N LYS A 120 22.56 0.53 -8.97
CA LYS A 120 23.17 1.83 -9.33
C LYS A 120 23.52 1.92 -10.82
N GLU A 121 24.02 0.82 -11.39
CA GLU A 121 24.33 0.72 -12.82
C GLU A 121 23.08 0.47 -13.68
N LYS A 122 21.97 0.07 -13.05
CA LYS A 122 20.75 -0.42 -13.71
C LYS A 122 19.50 0.37 -13.38
N GLN A 123 19.58 1.55 -12.74
CA GLN A 123 18.37 2.29 -12.38
C GLN A 123 17.53 2.63 -13.61
N SER A 124 18.16 3.12 -14.68
CA SER A 124 17.50 3.31 -15.99
C SER A 124 16.98 1.98 -16.55
N CYS A 125 17.78 0.92 -16.48
CA CYS A 125 17.39 -0.42 -16.92
C CYS A 125 16.25 -1.00 -16.08
N LEU A 126 16.22 -0.79 -14.76
CA LEU A 126 15.13 -1.27 -13.92
C LEU A 126 13.80 -0.58 -14.28
N ILE A 127 13.85 0.71 -14.54
CA ILE A 127 12.71 1.49 -15.00
C ILE A 127 12.26 1.00 -16.38
N GLU A 128 13.19 0.77 -17.31
CA GLU A 128 12.89 0.17 -18.61
C GLU A 128 12.36 -1.27 -18.48
N GLU A 129 12.89 -2.07 -17.56
CA GLU A 129 12.39 -3.41 -17.25
C GLU A 129 10.96 -3.38 -16.73
N LEU A 130 10.64 -2.44 -15.84
CA LEU A 130 9.29 -2.25 -15.32
C LEU A 130 8.29 -1.97 -16.45
N PHE A 131 8.68 -1.16 -17.43
CA PHE A 131 7.82 -0.83 -18.56
C PHE A 131 7.80 -1.91 -19.65
N SER A 132 8.86 -2.73 -19.80
CA SER A 132 8.97 -3.74 -20.86
C SER A 132 8.54 -5.15 -20.43
N LYS A 133 8.86 -5.57 -19.21
CA LYS A 133 8.63 -6.96 -18.73
C LYS A 133 7.35 -7.15 -17.92
N ARG A 134 6.63 -6.09 -17.59
CA ARG A 134 5.40 -6.09 -16.78
C ARG A 134 5.56 -6.55 -15.33
N GLU A 135 6.71 -7.09 -14.91
CA GLU A 135 6.94 -7.51 -13.53
C GLU A 135 8.37 -7.21 -13.09
N ALA A 136 8.53 -6.67 -11.86
CA ALA A 136 9.82 -6.53 -11.20
C ALA A 136 9.67 -6.71 -9.70
N TYR A 137 10.73 -7.18 -9.04
CA TYR A 137 10.76 -7.41 -7.61
C TYR A 137 11.76 -6.45 -6.98
N ILE A 138 11.29 -5.67 -6.01
CA ILE A 138 12.14 -4.82 -5.18
C ILE A 138 12.11 -5.40 -3.77
N GLU A 139 13.29 -5.73 -3.28
CA GLU A 139 13.44 -6.36 -1.97
C GLU A 139 14.49 -5.64 -1.13
N SER A 140 14.21 -5.48 0.15
CA SER A 140 15.14 -4.90 1.09
C SER A 140 14.85 -5.32 2.54
N TYR A 141 15.87 -5.14 3.39
CA TYR A 141 15.65 -4.92 4.80
C TYR A 141 15.25 -3.46 5.02
N PHE A 142 14.59 -3.17 6.15
CA PHE A 142 14.26 -1.80 6.53
C PHE A 142 14.96 -1.38 7.81
N ARG A 143 15.38 -0.12 7.85
CA ARG A 143 15.92 0.54 9.02
C ARG A 143 15.09 1.78 9.34
N PRO A 144 14.48 1.87 10.55
CA PRO A 144 13.86 3.09 11.01
C PRO A 144 14.86 4.24 11.11
N TYR A 145 14.48 5.44 10.70
CA TYR A 145 15.26 6.66 10.84
C TYR A 145 14.36 7.88 11.05
N GLY A 146 15.01 9.04 11.31
CA GLY A 146 14.29 10.28 11.63
C GLY A 146 13.78 10.32 13.06
N PRO A 147 13.12 11.42 13.49
CA PRO A 147 12.59 11.60 14.83
C PRO A 147 11.64 10.47 15.19
N LYS A 148 11.87 9.79 16.33
CA LYS A 148 11.09 8.63 16.78
C LYS A 148 10.94 7.52 15.73
N GLY A 149 11.86 7.43 14.77
CA GLY A 149 11.80 6.46 13.68
C GLY A 149 10.62 6.70 12.73
N ALA A 150 10.24 7.94 12.47
CA ALA A 150 9.07 8.28 11.64
C ALA A 150 9.15 7.75 10.22
N SER A 151 10.36 7.55 9.70
CA SER A 151 10.63 7.06 8.34
C SER A 151 11.38 5.73 8.36
N VAL A 152 11.47 5.08 7.20
CA VAL A 152 12.29 3.89 7.01
C VAL A 152 13.19 4.06 5.78
N SER A 153 14.40 3.50 5.85
CA SER A 153 15.30 3.40 4.70
C SER A 153 15.47 1.95 4.27
N CYS A 154 15.56 1.74 2.98
CA CYS A 154 15.86 0.45 2.40
C CYS A 154 17.35 0.11 2.60
N ILE A 155 17.63 -1.14 2.95
CA ILE A 155 18.98 -1.69 3.07
C ILE A 155 19.05 -2.94 2.21
N ALA A 156 19.88 -2.89 1.17
CA ALA A 156 20.10 -4.06 0.32
C ALA A 156 20.70 -5.22 1.11
N ALA A 157 20.39 -6.46 0.70
CA ALA A 157 20.82 -7.67 1.38
C ALA A 157 22.35 -7.74 1.57
N GLU A 158 23.11 -7.30 0.56
CA GLU A 158 24.60 -7.27 0.59
C GLU A 158 25.18 -6.30 1.64
N PHE A 159 24.39 -5.32 2.10
CA PHE A 159 24.80 -4.36 3.14
C PHE A 159 24.21 -4.66 4.52
N ALA A 160 23.35 -5.68 4.64
CA ALA A 160 22.67 -6.00 5.89
C ALA A 160 23.66 -6.33 7.03
N SER A 161 24.67 -7.13 6.75
CA SER A 161 25.73 -7.49 7.72
C SER A 161 26.62 -6.32 8.15
N LYS A 162 26.70 -5.27 7.34
CA LYS A 162 27.51 -4.08 7.60
C LYS A 162 26.72 -2.97 8.32
N SER A 163 25.43 -3.19 8.56
CA SER A 163 24.58 -2.20 9.23
C SER A 163 24.95 -2.06 10.70
N LYS A 164 25.44 -0.89 11.10
CA LYS A 164 25.75 -0.58 12.51
C LYS A 164 24.50 -0.26 13.35
N LYS A 165 23.34 -0.11 12.72
CA LYS A 165 22.06 0.19 13.38
C LYS A 165 21.09 -0.97 13.17
N PRO A 166 20.11 -1.14 14.09
CA PRO A 166 19.11 -2.20 13.94
C PRO A 166 18.35 -2.10 12.61
N ILE A 167 18.22 -3.25 11.94
CA ILE A 167 17.42 -3.44 10.73
C ILE A 167 16.35 -4.50 10.99
N THR A 168 15.37 -4.64 10.10
CA THR A 168 14.41 -5.75 10.17
C THR A 168 15.14 -7.10 10.11
N LYS A 169 14.55 -8.12 10.74
CA LYS A 169 15.11 -9.49 10.72
C LYS A 169 14.89 -10.19 9.38
N GLU A 170 13.92 -9.72 8.62
CA GLU A 170 13.45 -10.35 7.40
C GLU A 170 13.50 -9.35 6.23
N ILE A 171 13.60 -9.88 5.03
CA ILE A 171 13.47 -9.16 3.77
C ILE A 171 11.99 -8.94 3.48
N TYR A 172 11.66 -7.75 3.00
CA TYR A 172 10.33 -7.38 2.54
C TYR A 172 10.36 -7.16 1.03
N VAL A 173 9.38 -7.72 0.35
CA VAL A 173 9.31 -7.73 -1.11
C VAL A 173 8.10 -6.93 -1.56
N SER A 174 8.31 -6.02 -2.53
CA SER A 174 7.26 -5.39 -3.33
C SER A 174 7.38 -5.88 -4.76
N LYS A 175 6.34 -6.52 -5.26
CA LYS A 175 6.25 -7.00 -6.64
C LYS A 175 5.53 -5.94 -7.46
N PHE A 176 6.22 -5.28 -8.38
CA PHE A 176 5.62 -4.39 -9.35
C PHE A 176 5.09 -5.25 -10.50
N ILE A 177 3.79 -5.21 -10.73
CA ILE A 177 3.10 -6.09 -11.70
C ILE A 177 2.67 -5.37 -12.96
N ALA A 178 2.58 -4.05 -12.92
CA ALA A 178 2.30 -3.22 -14.08
C ALA A 178 2.89 -1.81 -13.91
N ALA A 179 3.31 -1.22 -15.02
CA ALA A 179 3.80 0.15 -15.09
C ALA A 179 3.35 0.79 -16.40
N TYR A 180 2.76 1.99 -16.34
CA TYR A 180 2.25 2.70 -17.50
C TYR A 180 2.59 4.19 -17.42
N ARG A 181 3.02 4.76 -18.54
CA ARG A 181 3.10 6.21 -18.70
C ARG A 181 1.68 6.76 -18.82
N MET A 182 1.37 7.75 -18.02
CA MET A 182 0.05 8.38 -18.08
C MET A 182 -0.07 9.22 -19.35
N ILE A 183 -1.19 9.10 -20.05
CA ILE A 183 -1.50 9.91 -21.22
C ILE A 183 -2.01 11.31 -20.81
N GLU A 184 -1.87 12.30 -21.71
CA GLU A 184 -2.25 13.70 -21.43
C GLU A 184 -3.70 13.85 -20.94
N GLU A 185 -4.65 13.12 -21.52
CA GLU A 185 -6.07 13.16 -21.11
C GLU A 185 -6.27 12.69 -19.67
N SER A 186 -5.59 11.61 -19.27
CA SER A 186 -5.63 11.11 -17.90
C SER A 186 -4.92 12.06 -16.94
N ASN A 187 -3.79 12.64 -17.35
CA ASN A 187 -3.08 13.64 -16.57
C ASN A 187 -3.95 14.88 -16.34
N ALA A 188 -4.60 15.39 -17.38
CA ALA A 188 -5.49 16.54 -17.29
C ALA A 188 -6.70 16.24 -16.37
N ARG A 189 -7.34 15.08 -16.54
CA ARG A 189 -8.50 14.66 -15.72
C ARG A 189 -8.16 14.56 -14.24
N LEU A 190 -7.01 14.00 -13.90
CA LEU A 190 -6.55 13.82 -12.53
C LEU A 190 -5.67 14.96 -12.01
N ARG A 191 -5.42 15.99 -12.84
CA ARG A 191 -4.53 17.12 -12.53
C ARG A 191 -3.12 16.68 -12.15
N LEU A 192 -2.56 15.72 -12.90
CA LEU A 192 -1.25 15.15 -12.68
C LEU A 192 -0.15 15.86 -13.49
N PRO A 193 1.12 15.75 -13.08
CA PRO A 193 2.27 16.17 -13.90
C PRO A 193 2.33 15.42 -15.24
N ASN A 194 2.88 16.04 -16.28
CA ASN A 194 2.98 15.46 -17.62
C ASN A 194 3.80 14.17 -17.70
N GLU A 195 4.77 13.99 -16.79
CA GLU A 195 5.64 12.80 -16.72
C GLU A 195 5.18 11.80 -15.66
N ALA A 196 3.91 11.86 -15.27
CA ALA A 196 3.37 10.92 -14.31
C ALA A 196 3.36 9.50 -14.86
N VAL A 197 3.68 8.55 -13.99
CA VAL A 197 3.60 7.12 -14.25
C VAL A 197 2.68 6.47 -13.23
N CYS A 198 1.86 5.55 -13.70
CA CYS A 198 1.00 4.74 -12.85
C CYS A 198 1.63 3.37 -12.66
N LEU A 199 1.74 2.93 -11.41
CA LEU A 199 2.31 1.64 -11.05
C LEU A 199 1.29 0.81 -10.27
N GLU A 200 1.27 -0.49 -10.54
CA GLU A 200 0.53 -1.46 -9.73
C GLU A 200 1.52 -2.36 -8.99
N VAL A 201 1.33 -2.46 -7.67
CA VAL A 201 2.26 -3.14 -6.77
C VAL A 201 1.52 -4.15 -5.90
N GLU A 202 2.04 -5.38 -5.85
CA GLU A 202 1.57 -6.45 -4.97
C GLU A 202 2.52 -6.64 -3.79
N ILE A 203 1.96 -6.79 -2.59
CA ILE A 203 2.69 -7.23 -1.40
C ILE A 203 1.92 -8.33 -0.66
N ARG A 204 2.65 -9.27 -0.07
CA ARG A 204 2.10 -10.31 0.80
C ARG A 204 2.38 -10.03 2.27
N LYS A 205 3.55 -9.52 2.57
CA LYS A 205 3.95 -9.04 3.88
C LYS A 205 4.13 -7.53 3.84
N GLY A 206 3.53 -6.83 4.80
CA GLY A 206 3.64 -5.38 4.90
C GLY A 206 4.61 -4.95 6.00
N PHE A 207 5.44 -3.97 5.70
CA PHE A 207 6.19 -3.19 6.66
C PHE A 207 5.78 -1.72 6.55
N ARG A 208 5.95 -0.95 7.63
CA ARG A 208 5.62 0.47 7.63
C ARG A 208 6.32 1.18 6.47
N HIS A 209 5.56 1.95 5.68
CA HIS A 209 6.02 2.71 4.52
C HIS A 209 6.74 1.88 3.45
N GLN A 210 6.56 0.56 3.39
CA GLN A 210 7.31 -0.33 2.48
C GLN A 210 7.28 0.14 1.04
N ILE A 211 6.10 0.28 0.44
CA ILE A 211 5.94 0.67 -0.98
C ILE A 211 6.52 2.07 -1.20
N ARG A 212 6.24 3.01 -0.30
CA ARG A 212 6.73 4.39 -0.35
C ARG A 212 8.26 4.45 -0.37
N ALA A 213 8.90 3.70 0.52
CA ALA A 213 10.36 3.62 0.61
C ALA A 213 10.97 2.92 -0.60
N HIS A 214 10.38 1.80 -1.07
CA HIS A 214 10.83 1.08 -2.25
C HIS A 214 10.73 1.95 -3.51
N CYS A 215 9.60 2.65 -3.73
CA CYS A 215 9.44 3.57 -4.86
C CYS A 215 10.49 4.69 -4.85
N ALA A 216 10.67 5.35 -3.71
CA ALA A 216 11.69 6.38 -3.59
C ALA A 216 13.12 5.83 -3.78
N TRP A 217 13.37 4.60 -3.32
CA TRP A 217 14.68 3.95 -3.45
C TRP A 217 15.07 3.65 -4.89
N ILE A 218 14.09 3.36 -5.75
CA ILE A 218 14.31 3.11 -7.18
C ILE A 218 14.19 4.37 -8.06
N GLY A 219 14.01 5.56 -7.46
CA GLY A 219 13.92 6.82 -8.20
C GLY A 219 12.53 7.15 -8.75
N LEU A 220 11.50 6.47 -8.25
CA LEU A 220 10.09 6.69 -8.58
C LEU A 220 9.29 7.06 -7.33
N PRO A 221 9.63 8.15 -6.60
CA PRO A 221 8.90 8.55 -5.42
C PRO A 221 7.43 8.82 -5.74
N ILE A 222 6.55 8.46 -4.82
CA ILE A 222 5.11 8.60 -5.01
C ILE A 222 4.72 10.08 -4.98
N LEU A 223 3.87 10.50 -5.88
CA LEU A 223 3.30 11.85 -5.93
C LEU A 223 2.58 12.17 -4.61
N GLY A 224 2.90 13.31 -4.02
CA GLY A 224 2.40 13.74 -2.71
C GLY A 224 3.16 13.15 -1.51
N ASP A 225 4.18 12.32 -1.73
CA ASP A 225 4.98 11.75 -0.64
C ASP A 225 6.18 12.63 -0.27
N MET A 226 5.91 13.74 0.41
CA MET A 226 6.95 14.68 0.85
C MET A 226 7.99 14.03 1.78
N LEU A 227 7.61 12.98 2.53
CA LEU A 227 8.50 12.26 3.43
C LEU A 227 9.59 11.50 2.69
N TYR A 228 9.27 11.03 1.49
CA TYR A 228 10.15 10.26 0.61
C TYR A 228 10.51 11.01 -0.68
N ARG A 229 10.51 12.36 -0.63
CA ARG A 229 10.96 13.26 -1.71
C ARG A 229 10.11 13.18 -2.97
N GLY A 230 8.86 12.78 -2.85
CA GLY A 230 7.89 12.88 -3.93
C GLY A 230 7.55 14.34 -4.24
N GLN A 231 7.16 14.61 -5.47
CA GLN A 231 6.64 15.92 -5.87
C GLN A 231 5.38 16.24 -5.05
N GLY A 232 5.21 17.50 -4.66
CA GLY A 232 4.08 17.95 -3.85
C GLY A 232 2.73 17.76 -4.54
N SER A 233 1.74 17.33 -3.76
CA SER A 233 0.35 17.20 -4.18
C SER A 233 -0.57 17.36 -2.98
N ASN A 234 -1.88 17.52 -3.22
CA ASN A 234 -2.92 17.64 -2.19
C ASN A 234 -3.17 16.34 -1.40
N ARG A 235 -2.67 15.20 -1.90
CA ARG A 235 -2.77 13.88 -1.27
C ARG A 235 -1.57 13.00 -1.58
N LEU A 236 -1.40 11.93 -0.83
CA LEU A 236 -0.55 10.82 -1.24
C LEU A 236 -1.29 9.97 -2.28
N TRP A 237 -0.72 9.83 -3.46
CA TRP A 237 -1.28 9.03 -4.56
C TRP A 237 -0.90 7.54 -4.41
N LEU A 238 -1.35 6.94 -3.33
CA LEU A 238 -1.17 5.51 -3.01
C LEU A 238 -2.47 4.96 -2.45
N GLU A 239 -3.02 3.94 -3.11
CA GLU A 239 -4.29 3.34 -2.73
C GLU A 239 -4.23 1.81 -2.74
N ALA A 240 -4.66 1.18 -1.63
CA ALA A 240 -4.85 -0.26 -1.53
C ALA A 240 -6.18 -0.63 -2.19
N PHE A 241 -6.19 -0.96 -3.48
CA PHE A 241 -7.41 -1.13 -4.25
C PHE A 241 -7.96 -2.56 -4.28
N SER A 242 -7.12 -3.58 -4.00
CA SER A 242 -7.55 -4.98 -3.99
C SER A 242 -6.86 -5.77 -2.87
N VAL A 243 -7.62 -6.67 -2.28
CA VAL A 243 -7.13 -7.65 -1.31
C VAL A 243 -7.70 -9.02 -1.66
N CYS A 244 -6.80 -9.99 -1.90
CA CYS A 244 -7.15 -11.38 -2.12
C CYS A 244 -6.90 -12.18 -0.84
N LEU A 245 -7.89 -12.95 -0.43
CA LEU A 245 -7.86 -13.88 0.70
C LEU A 245 -7.74 -15.31 0.20
N PRO A 246 -7.22 -16.25 1.01
CA PRO A 246 -7.33 -17.66 0.71
C PRO A 246 -8.78 -18.06 0.46
N GLN A 247 -8.99 -18.95 -0.51
CA GLN A 247 -10.33 -19.42 -0.84
C GLN A 247 -10.97 -20.13 0.36
N ALA A 248 -12.25 -19.83 0.58
CA ALA A 248 -13.07 -20.50 1.56
C ALA A 248 -14.48 -20.70 0.98
N ASP A 249 -15.14 -21.76 1.39
CA ASP A 249 -16.48 -22.08 0.91
C ASP A 249 -17.46 -20.93 1.20
N ARG A 250 -18.23 -20.57 0.17
CA ARG A 250 -19.30 -19.54 0.21
C ARG A 250 -18.86 -18.12 0.56
N CYS A 251 -17.54 -17.86 0.65
CA CYS A 251 -17.02 -16.52 0.95
C CYS A 251 -16.34 -15.90 -0.25
N ARG A 252 -16.35 -14.57 -0.28
CA ARG A 252 -15.62 -13.80 -1.28
C ARG A 252 -14.12 -13.93 -1.03
N ASN A 253 -13.36 -14.35 -2.03
CA ASN A 253 -11.91 -14.45 -1.95
C ASN A 253 -11.18 -13.18 -2.41
N GLU A 254 -11.84 -12.24 -3.10
CA GLU A 254 -11.27 -10.96 -3.51
C GLU A 254 -12.19 -9.79 -3.18
N TRP A 255 -11.64 -8.78 -2.54
CA TRP A 255 -12.26 -7.48 -2.28
C TRP A 255 -11.53 -6.43 -3.09
N LYS A 256 -12.24 -5.72 -3.96
CA LYS A 256 -11.66 -4.69 -4.83
C LYS A 256 -12.56 -3.47 -4.99
N LEU A 257 -11.93 -2.31 -5.16
CA LEU A 257 -12.62 -1.05 -5.44
C LEU A 257 -12.91 -0.90 -6.93
N TYR A 258 -11.97 -1.33 -7.78
CA TYR A 258 -11.98 -1.22 -9.24
C TYR A 258 -10.99 -2.23 -9.86
N ASN A 259 -10.84 -2.25 -11.19
CA ASN A 259 -10.00 -3.23 -11.89
C ASN A 259 -8.53 -2.80 -12.05
N GLY A 260 -8.01 -2.02 -11.09
CA GLY A 260 -6.63 -1.60 -11.10
C GLY A 260 -6.34 -0.54 -12.15
N ILE A 261 -5.16 -0.65 -12.75
CA ILE A 261 -4.64 0.34 -13.69
C ILE A 261 -5.50 0.52 -14.95
N GLN A 262 -6.26 -0.51 -15.35
CA GLN A 262 -7.14 -0.47 -16.53
C GLN A 262 -8.24 0.60 -16.42
N ASP A 263 -8.69 0.89 -15.20
CA ASP A 263 -9.68 1.92 -14.95
C ASP A 263 -9.06 3.34 -14.91
N ILE A 264 -7.74 3.45 -14.74
CA ILE A 264 -7.00 4.73 -14.76
C ILE A 264 -6.52 5.08 -16.15
N ALA A 265 -5.82 4.14 -16.76
CA ALA A 265 -5.40 4.21 -18.12
C ALA A 265 -6.58 3.77 -18.98
N GLN A 266 -7.34 4.68 -19.55
CA GLN A 266 -8.07 4.37 -20.76
C GLN A 266 -7.01 4.14 -21.86
N VAL A 267 -6.36 2.99 -21.77
CA VAL A 267 -5.50 2.50 -22.83
C VAL A 267 -6.46 2.15 -23.95
N SER A 268 -6.45 2.91 -25.03
CA SER A 268 -6.98 2.43 -26.29
C SER A 268 -6.30 1.10 -26.57
N PRO A 269 -7.04 0.01 -26.78
CA PRO A 269 -6.43 -1.23 -27.20
C PRO A 269 -5.85 -0.96 -28.60
N GLU A 270 -4.53 -0.94 -28.74
CA GLU A 270 -3.88 -1.28 -29.99
C GLU A 270 -3.67 -2.79 -30.07
#